data_95861e4a9d06553ddf49ef0952931917
#
_entry.id   95861e4a9d06553ddf49ef0952931917
#
_cell.length_a   1.000
_cell.length_b   1.000
_cell.length_c   1.000
_cell.angle_alpha   90.00
_cell.angle_beta   90.00
_cell.angle_gamma   90.00
#
_symmetry.space_group_name_H-M   'P 1'
#
loop_
_entity.id
_entity.type
_entity.pdbx_description
1 polymer ?
#
loop_
_entity_poly.entity_id
_entity_poly.type
_entity_poly.pdbx_seq_one_letter_code
_entity_poly.pdbx_strand_id
1 'polypeptide(L)'
;LSEVANLVGLSADEVVARHLGGEYTCAVVGFCPGFGYLDGLDERLQVPRLSSPRSLVPAGSVAIAGVRTAIYPLARPGGWRIIGRTDLPMVDVGVGFCRLHPGDRVRFVRAD
;
A
#
# COMPACT_ATOMS: atom_id res chain seq x y z
N LEU A 1 5.09 -2.58 10.32
CA LEU A 1 5.79 -3.70 9.68
C LEU A 1 5.98 -4.89 10.62
N SER A 2 6.46 -4.66 11.84
CA SER A 2 6.67 -5.76 12.79
C SER A 2 5.36 -6.49 13.13
N GLU A 3 4.26 -5.77 13.21
CA GLU A 3 2.94 -6.34 13.47
C GLU A 3 2.52 -7.30 12.35
N VAL A 4 2.71 -6.90 11.10
CA VAL A 4 2.42 -7.77 9.95
C VAL A 4 3.33 -8.99 9.97
N ALA A 5 4.62 -8.81 10.22
CA ALA A 5 5.59 -9.91 10.31
C ALA A 5 5.14 -10.95 11.34
N ASN A 6 4.72 -10.50 12.51
CA ASN A 6 4.20 -11.39 13.56
C ASN A 6 2.93 -12.13 13.11
N LEU A 7 2.01 -11.45 12.45
CA LEU A 7 0.74 -12.05 12.01
C LEU A 7 0.96 -13.14 10.96
N VAL A 8 1.91 -12.94 10.04
CA VAL A 8 2.12 -13.89 8.94
C VAL A 8 3.22 -14.91 9.22
N GLY A 9 3.91 -14.80 10.36
CA GLY A 9 4.96 -15.73 10.73
C GLY A 9 6.24 -15.61 9.91
N LEU A 10 6.56 -14.39 9.47
CA LEU A 10 7.76 -14.08 8.70
C LEU A 10 8.58 -13.02 9.43
N SER A 11 9.87 -12.90 9.07
CA SER A 11 10.66 -11.76 9.52
C SER A 11 10.22 -10.49 8.79
N ALA A 12 10.58 -9.33 9.34
CA ALA A 12 10.31 -8.06 8.67
C ALA A 12 10.97 -8.01 7.28
N ASP A 13 12.21 -8.49 7.17
CA ASP A 13 12.93 -8.54 5.90
C ASP A 13 12.23 -9.44 4.88
N GLU A 14 11.69 -10.58 5.32
CA GLU A 14 10.94 -11.48 4.45
C GLU A 14 9.63 -10.84 3.96
N VAL A 15 8.91 -10.10 4.82
CA VAL A 15 7.72 -9.37 4.42
C VAL A 15 8.06 -8.37 3.33
N VAL A 16 9.11 -7.58 3.54
CA VAL A 16 9.57 -6.58 2.56
C VAL A 16 9.97 -7.27 1.25
N ALA A 17 10.76 -8.34 1.31
CA ALA A 17 11.22 -9.04 0.11
C ALA A 17 10.03 -9.59 -0.70
N ARG A 18 9.04 -10.18 -0.05
CA ARG A 18 7.85 -10.71 -0.73
C ARG A 18 7.01 -9.60 -1.35
N HIS A 19 6.88 -8.47 -0.67
CA HIS A 19 6.14 -7.32 -1.20
C HIS A 19 6.86 -6.74 -2.44
N LEU A 20 8.17 -6.59 -2.37
CA LEU A 20 8.97 -6.09 -3.51
C LEU A 20 9.00 -7.07 -4.69
N GLY A 21 8.83 -8.36 -4.44
CA GLY A 21 8.83 -9.37 -5.49
C GLY A 21 7.55 -9.44 -6.32
N GLY A 22 6.49 -8.76 -5.90
CA GLY A 22 5.22 -8.78 -6.61
C GLY A 22 5.20 -7.93 -7.87
N GLU A 23 4.38 -8.35 -8.81
CA GLU A 23 4.02 -7.54 -9.98
C GLU A 23 2.56 -7.17 -9.81
N TYR A 24 2.29 -5.87 -9.68
CA TYR A 24 0.96 -5.38 -9.31
C TYR A 24 0.28 -4.71 -10.49
N THR A 25 -1.05 -4.79 -10.50
CA THR A 25 -1.88 -4.08 -11.47
C THR A 25 -2.89 -3.25 -10.71
N CYS A 26 -3.01 -1.98 -11.06
CA CYS A 26 -4.03 -1.10 -10.48
C CYS A 26 -5.40 -1.52 -11.00
N ALA A 27 -6.25 -2.00 -10.09
CA ALA A 27 -7.60 -2.45 -10.44
C ALA A 27 -8.56 -1.28 -10.54
N VAL A 28 -8.47 -0.36 -9.59
CA VAL A 28 -9.39 0.77 -9.49
C VAL A 28 -8.72 1.87 -8.68
N VAL A 29 -9.09 3.12 -8.95
CA VAL A 29 -8.71 4.28 -8.14
C VAL A 29 -9.97 4.80 -7.45
N GLY A 30 -9.94 4.92 -6.12
CA GLY A 30 -11.11 5.32 -5.35
C GLY A 30 -10.77 5.61 -3.91
N PHE A 31 -11.77 5.72 -3.04
CA PHE A 31 -11.63 6.09 -1.63
C PHE A 31 -11.24 7.56 -1.45
N CYS A 32 -10.11 7.99 -2.01
CA CYS A 32 -9.70 9.39 -2.08
C CYS A 32 -8.90 9.59 -3.36
N PRO A 33 -8.68 10.85 -3.80
CA PRO A 33 -7.92 11.10 -5.03
C PRO A 33 -6.56 10.40 -5.00
N GLY A 34 -6.26 9.66 -6.05
CA GLY A 34 -4.97 8.99 -6.23
C GLY A 34 -4.78 7.68 -5.47
N PHE A 35 -5.79 7.20 -4.73
CA PHE A 35 -5.69 5.93 -4.02
C PHE A 35 -5.96 4.77 -5.00
N GLY A 36 -4.89 4.10 -5.41
CA GLY A 36 -4.97 2.98 -6.33
C GLY A 36 -4.96 1.65 -5.59
N TYR A 37 -5.98 0.84 -5.83
CA TYR A 37 -6.05 -0.53 -5.29
C TYR A 37 -5.25 -1.44 -6.20
N LEU A 38 -4.17 -2.04 -5.68
CA LEU A 38 -3.25 -2.86 -6.46
C LEU A 38 -3.49 -4.34 -6.18
N ASP A 39 -3.78 -5.10 -7.25
CA ASP A 39 -3.88 -6.54 -7.21
C ASP A 39 -2.51 -7.17 -7.44
N GLY A 40 -2.28 -8.38 -6.89
CA GLY A 40 -1.04 -9.12 -7.06
C GLY A 40 -0.28 -9.39 -5.77
N LEU A 41 -0.88 -9.08 -4.62
CA LEU A 41 -0.24 -9.28 -3.32
C LEU A 41 0.02 -10.76 -3.06
N ASP A 42 1.26 -11.09 -2.63
CA ASP A 42 1.65 -12.44 -2.22
C ASP A 42 0.66 -12.98 -1.18
N GLU A 43 0.21 -14.21 -1.36
CA GLU A 43 -0.76 -14.83 -0.45
C GLU A 43 -0.28 -14.87 0.99
N ARG A 44 1.01 -14.98 1.22
CA ARG A 44 1.58 -14.98 2.57
C ARG A 44 1.46 -13.63 3.28
N LEU A 45 1.20 -12.56 2.52
CA LEU A 45 1.05 -11.21 3.07
C LEU A 45 -0.41 -10.79 3.24
N GLN A 46 -1.37 -11.64 2.96
CA GLN A 46 -2.78 -11.30 3.08
C GLN A 46 -3.20 -11.28 4.54
N VAL A 47 -3.49 -10.10 5.05
CA VAL A 47 -3.89 -9.87 6.43
C VAL A 47 -5.16 -9.03 6.47
N PRO A 48 -6.01 -9.17 7.50
CA PRO A 48 -7.20 -8.35 7.62
C PRO A 48 -6.83 -6.91 7.98
N ARG A 49 -7.75 -5.99 7.74
CA ARG A 49 -7.63 -4.61 8.23
C ARG A 49 -7.53 -4.60 9.74
N LEU A 50 -7.03 -3.48 10.28
CA LEU A 50 -7.08 -3.23 11.72
C LEU A 50 -8.53 -3.22 12.19
N SER A 51 -8.80 -3.79 13.36
CA SER A 51 -10.14 -3.75 13.98
C SER A 51 -10.54 -2.32 14.36
N SER A 52 -9.56 -1.49 14.72
CA SER A 52 -9.74 -0.06 14.97
C SER A 52 -8.88 0.72 13.99
N PRO A 53 -9.46 1.45 13.04
CA PRO A 53 -8.69 2.22 12.08
C PRO A 53 -7.83 3.27 12.78
N ARG A 54 -6.65 3.56 12.20
CA ARG A 54 -5.82 4.67 12.67
C ARG A 54 -6.55 5.98 12.41
N SER A 55 -6.45 6.93 13.32
CA SER A 55 -7.03 8.26 13.12
C SER A 55 -6.34 9.03 12.00
N LEU A 56 -5.07 8.73 11.73
CA LEU A 56 -4.32 9.33 10.64
C LEU A 56 -3.27 8.36 10.11
N VAL A 57 -3.34 8.10 8.80
CA VAL A 57 -2.30 7.39 8.04
C VAL A 57 -1.57 8.45 7.21
N PRO A 58 -0.26 8.62 7.37
CA PRO A 58 0.48 9.64 6.60
C PRO A 58 0.45 9.37 5.11
N ALA A 59 0.50 10.44 4.32
CA ALA A 59 0.70 10.35 2.88
C ALA A 59 2.00 9.60 2.59
N GLY A 60 2.00 8.75 1.56
CA GLY A 60 3.16 7.94 1.20
C GLY A 60 3.26 6.62 1.94
N SER A 61 2.34 6.33 2.87
CA SER A 61 2.32 5.04 3.55
C SER A 61 1.99 3.92 2.57
N VAL A 62 2.85 2.90 2.49
CA VAL A 62 2.60 1.68 1.74
C VAL A 62 1.92 0.70 2.69
N ALA A 63 0.77 0.20 2.30
CA ALA A 63 -0.07 -0.59 3.20
C ALA A 63 -0.70 -1.79 2.50
N ILE A 64 -1.12 -2.77 3.30
CA ILE A 64 -1.77 -3.99 2.82
C ILE A 64 -3.05 -4.25 3.61
N ALA A 65 -4.03 -4.81 2.93
CA ALA A 65 -5.27 -5.28 3.54
C ALA A 65 -5.95 -6.30 2.61
N GLY A 66 -6.36 -7.44 3.17
CA GLY A 66 -6.96 -8.50 2.36
C GLY A 66 -6.00 -8.93 1.26
N VAL A 67 -6.47 -8.90 0.02
CA VAL A 67 -5.70 -9.38 -1.15
C VAL A 67 -4.96 -8.26 -1.88
N ARG A 68 -4.97 -7.04 -1.35
CA ARG A 68 -4.45 -5.86 -2.06
C ARG A 68 -3.41 -5.09 -1.28
N THR A 69 -2.59 -4.35 -2.03
CA THR A 69 -1.68 -3.33 -1.50
C THR A 69 -2.03 -1.98 -2.09
N ALA A 70 -1.62 -0.91 -1.44
CA ALA A 70 -1.83 0.45 -1.91
C ALA A 70 -0.85 1.41 -1.27
N ILE A 71 -0.76 2.61 -1.85
CA ILE A 71 -0.03 3.73 -1.26
C ILE A 71 -1.05 4.82 -0.93
N TYR A 72 -1.08 5.26 0.31
CA TYR A 72 -1.93 6.37 0.71
C TYR A 72 -1.41 7.66 0.04
N PRO A 73 -2.20 8.26 -0.86
CA PRO A 73 -1.74 9.46 -1.58
C PRO A 73 -1.83 10.73 -0.74
N LEU A 74 -2.73 10.72 0.23
CA LEU A 74 -2.99 11.84 1.15
C LEU A 74 -3.12 11.29 2.57
N ALA A 75 -2.82 12.15 3.56
CA ALA A 75 -3.02 11.78 4.96
C ALA A 75 -4.53 11.61 5.22
N ARG A 76 -4.93 10.43 5.69
CA ARG A 76 -6.33 10.06 5.91
C ARG A 76 -6.46 9.06 7.05
N PRO A 77 -7.62 8.98 7.71
CA PRO A 77 -7.92 7.84 8.56
C PRO A 77 -7.96 6.55 7.72
N GLY A 78 -7.52 5.44 8.30
CA GLY A 78 -7.60 4.17 7.57
C GLY A 78 -7.19 2.97 8.39
N GLY A 79 -7.69 1.81 7.99
CA GLY A 79 -7.47 0.54 8.68
C GLY A 79 -6.50 -0.40 7.99
N TRP A 80 -5.86 0.00 6.91
CA TRP A 80 -4.86 -0.82 6.26
C TRP A 80 -3.58 -0.89 7.10
N ARG A 81 -2.87 -2.00 7.01
CA ARG A 81 -1.67 -2.22 7.80
C ARG A 81 -0.46 -1.67 7.07
N ILE A 82 0.22 -0.72 7.68
CA ILE A 82 1.36 -0.02 7.08
C ILE A 82 2.60 -0.93 7.15
N ILE A 83 3.26 -1.11 6.00
CA ILE A 83 4.49 -1.90 5.92
C ILE A 83 5.70 -1.10 5.42
N GLY A 84 5.50 0.12 4.97
CA GLY A 84 6.58 0.96 4.49
C GLY A 84 6.09 2.34 4.10
N ARG A 85 6.94 3.09 3.42
CA ARG A 85 6.57 4.41 2.92
C ARG A 85 7.36 4.77 1.67
N THR A 86 6.82 5.70 0.90
CA THR A 86 7.49 6.30 -0.23
C THR A 86 7.36 7.81 -0.17
N ASP A 87 8.37 8.51 -0.69
CA ASP A 87 8.34 9.97 -0.85
C ASP A 87 7.80 10.38 -2.23
N LEU A 88 7.51 9.40 -3.10
CA LEU A 88 7.00 9.66 -4.44
C LEU A 88 5.57 10.20 -4.36
N PRO A 89 5.30 11.41 -4.90
CA PRO A 89 3.95 11.96 -4.89
C PRO A 89 3.00 11.10 -5.73
N MET A 90 1.87 10.70 -5.13
CA MET A 90 0.86 9.90 -5.82
C MET A 90 -0.24 10.77 -6.42
N VAL A 91 -0.42 11.96 -5.89
CA VAL A 91 -1.45 12.89 -6.33
C VAL A 91 -1.00 14.32 -6.08
N ASP A 92 -1.48 15.24 -6.91
CA ASP A 92 -1.42 16.69 -6.66
C ASP A 92 -2.78 17.27 -7.06
N VAL A 93 -3.63 17.51 -6.08
CA VAL A 93 -4.99 17.99 -6.32
C VAL A 93 -5.02 19.42 -6.87
N GLY A 94 -3.97 20.21 -6.60
CA GLY A 94 -3.89 21.59 -7.10
C GLY A 94 -3.75 21.67 -8.61
N VAL A 95 -3.10 20.67 -9.24
CA VAL A 95 -2.91 20.60 -10.69
C VAL A 95 -3.67 19.44 -11.34
N GLY A 96 -4.43 18.69 -10.55
CA GLY A 96 -5.20 17.55 -11.06
C GLY A 96 -4.34 16.36 -11.44
N PHE A 97 -3.14 16.24 -10.89
CA PHE A 97 -2.26 15.12 -11.16
C PHE A 97 -2.64 13.88 -10.35
N CYS A 98 -2.68 12.73 -11.02
CA CYS A 98 -2.89 11.43 -10.40
C CYS A 98 -1.90 10.45 -11.03
N ARG A 99 -1.04 9.83 -10.19
CA ARG A 99 0.04 8.98 -10.71
C ARG A 99 -0.48 7.64 -11.22
N LEU A 100 -1.44 7.05 -10.51
CA LEU A 100 -1.97 5.74 -10.84
C LEU A 100 -3.30 5.86 -11.59
N HIS A 101 -3.48 4.99 -12.57
CA HIS A 101 -4.73 4.84 -13.32
C HIS A 101 -5.08 3.35 -13.40
N PRO A 102 -6.36 3.00 -13.51
CA PRO A 102 -6.75 1.60 -13.69
C PRO A 102 -6.03 0.97 -14.88
N GLY A 103 -5.50 -0.23 -14.68
CA GLY A 103 -4.72 -0.94 -15.70
C GLY A 103 -3.21 -0.72 -15.60
N ASP A 104 -2.75 0.28 -14.85
CA ASP A 104 -1.32 0.52 -14.70
C ASP A 104 -0.65 -0.66 -14.00
N ARG A 105 0.56 -0.97 -14.44
CA ARG A 105 1.41 -1.95 -13.78
C ARG A 105 2.37 -1.25 -12.84
N VAL A 106 2.56 -1.83 -11.66
CA VAL A 106 3.35 -1.24 -10.59
C VAL A 106 4.32 -2.26 -10.04
N ARG A 107 5.55 -1.83 -9.82
CA ARG A 107 6.56 -2.59 -9.06
C ARG A 107 7.12 -1.70 -7.97
N PHE A 108 7.37 -2.30 -6.83
CA PHE A 108 8.03 -1.59 -5.73
C PHE A 108 9.51 -1.95 -5.73
N VAL A 109 10.34 -0.95 -5.48
CA VAL A 109 11.78 -1.14 -5.36
C VAL A 109 12.24 -0.51 -4.05
N ARG A 110 13.28 -1.08 -3.46
CA ARG A 110 13.83 -0.52 -2.22
C ARG A 110 14.53 0.80 -2.54
N ALA A 111 14.23 1.82 -1.76
CA ALA A 111 14.91 3.10 -1.87
C ALA A 111 16.30 3.00 -1.24
N ASP A 112 17.26 3.65 -1.85
CA ASP A 112 18.63 3.72 -1.36
C ASP A 112 18.81 4.89 -0.39
#